data_f9a4f24a3a57088ccb47e93ab2b82e19
#
_entry.id   f9a4f24a3a57088ccb47e93ab2b82e19
#
_cell.length_a   1.000
_cell.length_b   1.000
_cell.length_c   1.000
_cell.angle_alpha   90.00
_cell.angle_beta   90.00
_cell.angle_gamma   90.00
#
_symmetry.space_group_name_H-M   'P 1'
#
loop_
_entity.id
_entity.type
_entity.pdbx_description
1 polymer ?
#
loop_
_entity_poly.entity_id
_entity_poly.type
_entity_poly.pdbx_seq_one_letter_code
_entity_poly.pdbx_strand_id
1 'polypeptide(L)' 'MRDQREEEENLLEDEEQIELLLEEANAYGLRIEVEQWAIQLLKEDPNLSRLEAYVQAYNEWIK' A
#
# COMPACT_ATOMS: atom_id res chain seq x y z
N MET A 1 1.61 13.55 -25.10
CA MET A 1 2.07 14.22 -23.88
C MET A 1 1.14 13.87 -22.74
N ARG A 2 1.70 13.35 -21.67
CA ARG A 2 0.89 12.93 -20.52
C ARG A 2 0.39 14.14 -19.74
N ASP A 3 -0.89 14.14 -19.45
CA ASP A 3 -1.51 15.16 -18.64
C ASP A 3 -1.15 14.91 -17.17
N GLN A 4 -0.74 15.96 -16.46
CA GLN A 4 -0.46 15.90 -15.03
C GLN A 4 -1.64 15.37 -14.22
N ARG A 5 -2.84 15.57 -14.70
CA ARG A 5 -4.07 15.06 -14.07
C ARG A 5 -4.12 13.56 -14.00
N GLU A 6 -3.67 12.87 -15.04
CA GLU A 6 -3.66 11.40 -15.07
C GLU A 6 -2.75 10.83 -13.98
N GLU A 7 -1.60 11.45 -13.77
CA GLU A 7 -0.66 11.03 -12.73
C GLU A 7 -1.25 11.25 -11.33
N GLU A 8 -1.91 12.35 -11.11
CA GLU A 8 -2.57 12.64 -9.84
C GLU A 8 -3.72 11.68 -9.57
N GLU A 9 -4.52 11.36 -10.58
CA GLU A 9 -5.60 10.39 -10.47
C GLU A 9 -5.10 9.00 -10.15
N ASN A 10 -4.00 8.57 -10.77
CA ASN A 10 -3.38 7.28 -10.51
C ASN A 10 -2.85 7.19 -9.08
N LEU A 11 -2.23 8.25 -8.57
CA LEU A 11 -1.75 8.30 -7.20
C LEU A 11 -2.90 8.22 -6.19
N LEU A 12 -4.00 8.91 -6.49
CA LEU A 12 -5.20 8.86 -5.65
C LEU A 12 -5.82 7.47 -5.65
N GLU A 13 -5.85 6.80 -6.80
CA GLU A 13 -6.36 5.43 -6.89
C GLU A 13 -5.50 4.47 -6.05
N ASP A 14 -4.19 4.60 -6.13
CA ASP A 14 -3.28 3.77 -5.34
C ASP A 14 -3.47 4.00 -3.84
N GLU A 15 -3.60 5.27 -3.43
CA GLU A 15 -3.81 5.60 -2.02
C GLU A 15 -5.18 5.10 -1.53
N GLU A 16 -6.20 5.17 -2.38
CA GLU A 16 -7.51 4.60 -2.05
C GLU A 16 -7.43 3.09 -1.85
N GLN A 17 -6.71 2.39 -2.71
CA GLN A 17 -6.50 0.96 -2.58
C GLN A 17 -5.78 0.62 -1.27
N ILE A 18 -4.75 1.40 -0.94
CA ILE A 18 -4.02 1.23 0.31
C ILE A 18 -4.95 1.42 1.51
N GLU A 19 -5.78 2.47 1.47
CA GLU A 19 -6.74 2.72 2.55
C GLU A 19 -7.72 1.57 2.74
N LEU A 20 -8.28 1.04 1.65
CA LEU A 20 -9.19 -0.08 1.72
C LEU A 20 -8.52 -1.33 2.29
N LEU A 21 -7.31 -1.58 1.88
CA LEU A 21 -6.49 -2.68 2.36
C LEU A 21 -6.22 -2.54 3.86
N LEU A 22 -5.90 -1.34 4.32
CA LEU A 22 -5.65 -1.08 5.73
C LEU A 22 -6.93 -1.17 6.57
N GLU A 23 -8.06 -0.80 6.00
CA GLU A 23 -9.35 -0.99 6.67
C GLU A 23 -9.64 -2.47 6.89
N GLU A 24 -9.38 -3.31 5.89
CA GLU A 24 -9.51 -4.75 6.05
C GLU A 24 -8.52 -5.29 7.09
N ALA A 25 -7.28 -4.86 7.03
CA ALA A 25 -6.27 -5.26 8.01
C ALA A 25 -6.70 -4.87 9.43
N ASN A 26 -7.32 -3.70 9.56
CA ASN A 26 -7.82 -3.22 10.85
C ASN A 26 -8.94 -4.13 11.37
N ALA A 27 -9.77 -4.65 10.50
CA ALA A 27 -10.83 -5.59 10.89
C ALA A 27 -10.26 -6.88 11.50
N TYR A 28 -9.05 -7.27 11.09
CA TYR A 28 -8.33 -8.41 11.67
C TYR A 28 -7.42 -8.01 12.83
N GLY A 29 -7.38 -6.73 13.18
CA GLY A 29 -6.50 -6.23 14.23
C GLY A 29 -5.04 -6.17 13.83
N LEU A 30 -4.74 -6.12 12.52
CA LEU A 30 -3.38 -6.21 11.99
C LEU A 30 -2.95 -4.97 11.21
N ARG A 31 -3.66 -3.85 11.38
CA ARG A 31 -3.35 -2.63 10.63
C ARG A 31 -1.92 -2.14 10.85
N ILE A 32 -1.49 -2.07 12.10
CA ILE A 32 -0.16 -1.58 12.45
C ILE A 32 0.91 -2.51 11.90
N GLU A 33 0.71 -3.81 12.02
CA GLU A 33 1.65 -4.81 11.53
C GLU A 33 1.82 -4.70 10.03
N VAL A 34 0.72 -4.54 9.29
CA VAL A 34 0.76 -4.38 7.82
C VAL A 34 1.49 -3.08 7.46
N GLU A 35 1.18 -1.97 8.13
CA GLU A 35 1.84 -0.69 7.89
C GLU A 35 3.35 -0.79 8.10
N GLN A 36 3.77 -1.35 9.23
CA GLN A 36 5.19 -1.48 9.56
C GLN A 36 5.92 -2.37 8.55
N TRP A 37 5.29 -3.46 8.15
CA TRP A 37 5.87 -4.36 7.16
C TRP A 37 6.04 -3.68 5.81
N ALA A 38 5.02 -2.93 5.37
CA ALA A 38 5.08 -2.18 4.12
C ALA A 38 6.21 -1.14 4.14
N ILE A 39 6.35 -0.41 5.25
CA ILE A 39 7.43 0.57 5.41
C ILE A 39 8.79 -0.12 5.33
N GLN A 40 8.94 -1.27 5.96
CA GLN A 40 10.17 -2.04 5.91
C GLN A 40 10.51 -2.48 4.48
N LEU A 41 9.51 -2.97 3.75
CA LEU A 41 9.69 -3.36 2.35
C LEU A 41 10.15 -2.19 1.49
N LEU A 42 9.58 -1.01 1.71
CA LEU A 42 9.96 0.20 0.97
C LEU A 42 11.39 0.63 1.28
N LYS A 43 11.85 0.43 2.50
CA LYS A 43 13.24 0.70 2.87
C LYS A 43 14.22 -0.26 2.23
N GLU A 44 13.84 -1.52 2.14
CA GLU A 44 14.69 -2.56 1.55
C GLU A 44 14.74 -2.48 0.03
N ASP A 45 13.64 -2.07 -0.60
CA ASP A 45 13.54 -1.97 -2.06
C ASP A 45 12.95 -0.61 -2.45
N PRO A 46 13.81 0.40 -2.69
CA PRO A 46 13.34 1.74 -3.06
C PRO A 46 12.64 1.80 -4.42
N ASN A 47 12.74 0.76 -5.24
CA ASN A 47 12.06 0.68 -6.52
C ASN A 47 10.63 0.13 -6.42
N LEU A 48 10.28 -0.40 -5.27
CA LEU A 48 8.95 -0.94 -5.02
C LEU A 48 7.95 0.20 -4.86
N SER A 49 6.79 0.11 -5.50
CA SER A 49 5.75 1.12 -5.32
C SER A 49 5.08 0.97 -3.94
N ARG A 50 4.48 2.06 -3.46
CA ARG A 50 3.75 2.02 -2.19
C ARG A 50 2.65 0.97 -2.22
N LEU A 51 1.87 0.94 -3.31
CA LEU A 51 0.78 -0.03 -3.43
C LEU A 51 1.30 -1.46 -3.38
N GLU A 52 2.36 -1.76 -4.12
CA GLU A 52 2.97 -3.10 -4.10
C GLU A 52 3.45 -3.48 -2.71
N ALA A 53 4.09 -2.54 -2.01
CA ALA A 53 4.57 -2.79 -0.65
C ALA A 53 3.42 -3.15 0.29
N TYR A 54 2.33 -2.40 0.23
CA TYR A 54 1.17 -2.66 1.09
C TYR A 54 0.44 -3.94 0.71
N VAL A 55 0.36 -4.25 -0.59
CA VAL A 55 -0.23 -5.52 -1.04
C VAL A 55 0.60 -6.71 -0.54
N GLN A 56 1.91 -6.64 -0.66
CA GLN A 56 2.79 -7.70 -0.16
C GLN A 56 2.69 -7.85 1.36
N ALA A 57 2.66 -6.73 2.06
CA ALA A 57 2.52 -6.73 3.51
C ALA A 57 1.20 -7.35 3.95
N TYR A 58 0.12 -6.96 3.27
CA TYR A 58 -1.21 -7.54 3.53
C TYR A 58 -1.19 -9.05 3.34
N ASN A 59 -0.64 -9.52 2.21
CA ASN A 59 -0.59 -10.94 1.90
C ASN A 59 0.28 -11.71 2.90
N GLU A 60 1.29 -11.07 3.47
CA GLU A 60 2.15 -11.73 4.46
C GLU A 60 1.43 -11.94 5.80
N TRP A 61 0.66 -10.96 6.23
CA TRP A 61 -0.02 -11.00 7.52
C TRP A 61 -1.41 -11.64 7.46
N ILE A 62 -2.12 -11.45 6.35
CA ILE A 62 -3.50 -11.92 6.20
C ILE A 62 -3.52 -12.98 5.10
N LYS A 63 -3.43 -14.20 5.50
CA LYS A 63 -3.40 -15.36 4.58
C LYS A 63 -4.72 -16.11 4.59
#